data_257fbd67d7ae5d4057dbe6e68dface59
#
_entry.id   257fbd67d7ae5d4057dbe6e68dface59
#
_cell.length_a   1.000
_cell.length_b   1.000
_cell.length_c   1.000
_cell.angle_alpha   90.00
_cell.angle_beta   90.00
_cell.angle_gamma   90.00
#
_symmetry.space_group_name_H-M   'P 1'
#
loop_
_entity.id
_entity.type
_entity.pdbx_description
1 polymer ?
#
loop_
_entity_poly.entity_id
_entity_poly.type
_entity_poly.pdbx_seq_one_letter_code
_entity_poly.pdbx_strand_id
1 'polypeptide(L)'
;MRKYEVIYIIKPDFEEDKYKEIVEKYSALVQSNGGEVLKVEPWGKRRLAYEIDKIREGYYVLLQINGDINLPAELERNFKIADEIMRYLITRVEE
;
A
#
# COMPACT_ATOMS: atom_id res chain seq x y z
N MET A 1 15.77 -13.04 2.92
CA MET A 1 14.68 -12.06 2.77
C MET A 1 13.68 -12.18 3.90
N ARG A 2 13.02 -11.09 4.21
CA ARG A 2 11.99 -11.04 5.24
C ARG A 2 10.64 -10.84 4.59
N LYS A 3 9.60 -11.32 5.27
CA LYS A 3 8.23 -11.19 4.80
C LYS A 3 7.54 -10.03 5.50
N TYR A 4 6.88 -9.20 4.72
CA TYR A 4 6.13 -8.05 5.24
C TYR A 4 4.71 -8.05 4.70
N GLU A 5 3.82 -7.53 5.50
CA GLU A 5 2.45 -7.28 5.09
C GLU A 5 2.21 -5.78 5.12
N VAL A 6 1.72 -5.26 4.02
CA VAL A 6 1.48 -3.84 3.83
C VAL A 6 -0.01 -3.63 3.56
N ILE A 7 -0.62 -2.76 4.32
CA ILE A 7 -1.98 -2.29 4.04
C ILE A 7 -1.87 -0.80 3.79
N TYR A 8 -2.37 -0.36 2.65
CA TYR A 8 -2.41 1.08 2.39
C TYR A 8 -3.79 1.48 1.88
N ILE A 9 -4.12 2.74 2.12
CA ILE A 9 -5.44 3.29 1.82
C ILE A 9 -5.26 4.44 0.84
N ILE A 10 -5.90 4.31 -0.31
CA ILE A 10 -5.87 5.32 -1.37
C ILE A 10 -7.12 6.20 -1.22
N LYS A 11 -7.00 7.49 -1.53
CA LYS A 11 -8.14 8.41 -1.54
C LYS A 11 -9.26 7.88 -2.42
N PRO A 12 -10.54 8.11 -2.05
CA PRO A 12 -11.67 7.44 -2.73
C PRO A 12 -12.14 8.09 -4.03
N ASP A 13 -11.50 9.16 -4.48
CA ASP A 13 -12.00 10.00 -5.57
C ASP A 13 -11.49 9.63 -6.96
N PHE A 14 -10.94 8.45 -7.13
CA PHE A 14 -10.36 8.04 -8.41
C PHE A 14 -11.27 7.06 -9.14
N GLU A 15 -11.06 6.96 -10.46
CA GLU A 15 -11.70 5.95 -11.28
C GLU A 15 -10.93 4.63 -11.19
N GLU A 16 -11.55 3.55 -11.62
CA GLU A 16 -11.01 2.20 -11.50
C GLU A 16 -9.63 2.05 -12.13
N ASP A 17 -9.43 2.64 -13.30
CA ASP A 17 -8.14 2.58 -14.00
C ASP A 17 -7.03 3.23 -13.19
N LYS A 18 -7.34 4.31 -12.48
CA LYS A 18 -6.37 5.01 -11.65
C LYS A 18 -5.97 4.17 -10.45
N TYR A 19 -6.91 3.46 -9.83
CA TYR A 19 -6.59 2.56 -8.72
C TYR A 19 -5.65 1.45 -9.17
N LYS A 20 -5.90 0.85 -10.33
CA LYS A 20 -5.02 -0.18 -10.89
C LYS A 20 -3.62 0.35 -11.11
N GLU A 21 -3.51 1.55 -11.66
CA GLU A 21 -2.24 2.22 -11.91
C GLU A 21 -1.45 2.41 -10.60
N ILE A 22 -2.13 2.87 -9.55
CA ILE A 22 -1.50 3.09 -8.24
C ILE A 22 -1.04 1.77 -7.64
N VAL A 23 -1.87 0.73 -7.70
CA VAL A 23 -1.51 -0.60 -7.20
C VAL A 23 -0.28 -1.13 -7.92
N GLU A 24 -0.23 -1.02 -9.24
CA GLU A 24 0.92 -1.45 -10.04
C GLU A 24 2.19 -0.66 -9.72
N LYS A 25 2.05 0.64 -9.45
CA LYS A 25 3.16 1.49 -9.06
C LYS A 25 3.89 0.97 -7.83
N TYR A 26 3.15 0.59 -6.79
CA TYR A 26 3.76 0.10 -5.56
C TYR A 26 4.30 -1.32 -5.70
N SER A 27 3.67 -2.16 -6.50
CA SER A 27 4.20 -3.48 -6.84
C SER A 27 5.53 -3.35 -7.59
N ALA A 28 5.60 -2.44 -8.56
CA ALA A 28 6.82 -2.17 -9.32
C ALA A 28 7.92 -1.60 -8.42
N LEU A 29 7.56 -0.77 -7.45
CA LEU A 29 8.52 -0.22 -6.50
C LEU A 29 9.18 -1.32 -5.67
N VAL A 30 8.39 -2.29 -5.20
CA VAL A 30 8.92 -3.45 -4.47
C VAL A 30 9.92 -4.20 -5.34
N GLN A 31 9.55 -4.49 -6.58
CA GLN A 31 10.40 -5.24 -7.50
C GLN A 31 11.69 -4.47 -7.85
N SER A 32 11.59 -3.17 -8.06
CA SER A 32 12.76 -2.35 -8.41
C SER A 32 13.76 -2.23 -7.26
N ASN A 33 13.33 -2.51 -6.03
CA ASN A 33 14.18 -2.53 -4.85
C ASN A 33 14.61 -3.95 -4.47
N GLY A 34 14.54 -4.87 -5.42
CA GLY A 34 14.98 -6.24 -5.20
C GLY A 34 14.03 -7.12 -4.42
N GLY A 35 12.83 -6.64 -4.16
CA GLY A 35 11.82 -7.41 -3.45
C GLY A 35 10.97 -8.27 -4.36
N GLU A 36 10.12 -9.07 -3.75
CA GLU A 36 9.21 -9.96 -4.45
C GLU A 36 7.80 -9.72 -3.95
N VAL A 37 6.86 -9.58 -4.87
CA VAL A 37 5.45 -9.44 -4.54
C VAL A 37 4.84 -10.83 -4.47
N LEU A 38 4.35 -11.21 -3.28
CA LEU A 38 3.75 -12.51 -3.04
C LEU A 38 2.25 -12.50 -3.30
N LYS A 39 1.60 -11.38 -2.95
CA LYS A 39 0.16 -11.25 -3.08
C LYS A 39 -0.22 -9.78 -3.16
N VAL A 40 -1.15 -9.48 -4.06
CA VAL A 40 -1.78 -8.16 -4.16
C VAL A 40 -3.27 -8.38 -4.09
N GLU A 41 -3.91 -7.76 -3.10
CA GLU A 41 -5.34 -7.94 -2.90
C GLU A 41 -6.03 -6.60 -2.68
N PRO A 42 -6.60 -6.00 -3.73
CA PRO A 42 -7.40 -4.80 -3.56
C PRO A 42 -8.72 -5.16 -2.89
N TRP A 43 -9.01 -4.53 -1.76
CA TRP A 43 -10.27 -4.75 -1.06
C TRP A 43 -11.38 -3.83 -1.55
N GLY A 44 -11.01 -2.78 -2.30
CA GLY A 44 -11.95 -1.79 -2.80
C GLY A 44 -12.28 -0.72 -1.76
N LYS A 45 -13.31 0.06 -2.05
CA LYS A 45 -13.72 1.14 -1.16
C LYS A 45 -14.34 0.59 0.10
N ARG A 46 -13.89 1.09 1.24
CA ARG A 46 -14.42 0.72 2.54
C ARG A 46 -14.53 1.94 3.42
N ARG A 47 -15.45 1.88 4.38
CA ARG A 47 -15.66 2.94 5.34
C ARG A 47 -14.50 2.95 6.34
N LEU A 48 -13.97 4.14 6.61
CA LEU A 48 -12.93 4.30 7.62
C LEU A 48 -13.53 4.18 9.01
N ALA A 49 -12.71 3.69 9.97
CA ALA A 49 -13.15 3.59 11.36
C ALA A 49 -13.45 4.98 11.94
N TYR A 50 -12.72 5.99 11.47
CA TYR A 50 -12.97 7.38 11.83
C TYR A 50 -12.56 8.25 10.64
N GLU A 51 -13.14 9.44 10.60
CA GLU A 51 -12.94 10.40 9.52
C GLU A 51 -11.51 10.95 9.51
N ILE A 52 -10.91 11.06 8.32
CA ILE A 52 -9.59 11.66 8.13
C ILE A 52 -9.77 12.82 7.17
N ASP A 53 -9.48 14.05 7.62
CA ASP A 53 -9.64 15.28 6.81
C ASP A 53 -11.01 15.34 6.12
N LYS A 54 -12.06 14.99 6.85
CA LYS A 54 -13.45 14.96 6.37
C LYS A 54 -13.73 13.87 5.33
N ILE A 55 -12.79 12.95 5.12
CA ILE A 55 -12.95 11.80 4.22
C ILE A 55 -13.36 10.60 5.06
N ARG A 56 -14.45 9.96 4.66
CA ARG A 56 -15.07 8.85 5.41
C ARG A 56 -14.82 7.48 4.82
N GLU A 57 -14.29 7.42 3.60
CA GLU A 57 -14.02 6.16 2.91
C GLU A 57 -12.60 6.19 2.37
N GLY A 58 -12.10 5.01 2.03
CA GLY A 58 -10.84 4.87 1.36
C GLY A 58 -10.82 3.59 0.54
N TYR A 59 -9.91 3.51 -0.40
CA TYR A 59 -9.70 2.32 -1.21
C TYR A 59 -8.56 1.52 -0.58
N TYR A 60 -8.86 0.36 -0.03
CA TYR A 60 -7.92 -0.48 0.71
C TYR A 60 -7.21 -1.46 -0.19
N VAL A 61 -5.91 -1.62 0.01
CA VAL A 61 -5.10 -2.61 -0.70
C VAL A 61 -4.23 -3.35 0.29
N LEU A 62 -4.24 -4.67 0.20
CA LEU A 62 -3.34 -5.54 0.94
C LEU A 62 -2.21 -5.98 0.01
N LEU A 63 -0.99 -5.90 0.49
CA LEU A 63 0.20 -6.29 -0.27
C LEU A 63 1.09 -7.15 0.62
N GLN A 64 1.39 -8.38 0.19
CA GLN A 64 2.33 -9.25 0.88
C GLN A 64 3.60 -9.35 0.05
N ILE A 65 4.72 -9.10 0.68
CA ILE A 65 6.01 -8.99 -0.03
C ILE A 65 7.13 -9.66 0.74
N ASN A 66 8.18 -10.03 0.01
CA ASN A 66 9.47 -10.38 0.58
C ASN A 66 10.47 -9.30 0.19
N GLY A 67 11.39 -9.01 1.09
CA GLY A 67 12.43 -8.04 0.79
C GLY A 67 13.47 -7.99 1.89
N ASP A 68 14.50 -7.20 1.65
CA ASP A 68 15.51 -7.00 2.68
C ASP A 68 15.04 -5.97 3.71
N ILE A 69 15.87 -5.76 4.71
CA ILE A 69 15.55 -4.90 5.85
C ILE A 69 15.30 -3.44 5.46
N ASN A 70 15.77 -3.01 4.29
CA ASN A 70 15.63 -1.62 3.83
C ASN A 70 14.34 -1.35 3.07
N LEU A 71 13.65 -2.40 2.62
CA LEU A 71 12.44 -2.25 1.81
C LEU A 71 11.30 -1.51 2.52
N PRO A 72 10.99 -1.81 3.80
CA PRO A 72 9.92 -1.08 4.48
C PRO A 72 10.16 0.42 4.54
N ALA A 73 11.39 0.84 4.80
CA ALA A 73 11.72 2.27 4.86
C ALA A 73 11.53 2.95 3.50
N GLU A 74 11.87 2.27 2.42
CA GLU A 74 11.68 2.80 1.07
C GLU A 74 10.21 2.94 0.71
N LEU A 75 9.40 1.95 1.06
CA LEU A 75 7.96 2.02 0.87
C LEU A 75 7.36 3.16 1.69
N GLU A 76 7.75 3.28 2.95
CA GLU A 76 7.25 4.34 3.82
C GLU A 76 7.58 5.72 3.26
N ARG A 77 8.79 5.91 2.78
CA ARG A 77 9.21 7.17 2.17
C ARG A 77 8.30 7.54 0.99
N ASN A 78 7.99 6.57 0.14
CA ASN A 78 7.13 6.79 -1.01
C ASN A 78 5.68 7.06 -0.61
N PHE A 79 5.16 6.34 0.38
CA PHE A 79 3.81 6.59 0.88
C PHE A 79 3.65 7.99 1.47
N LYS A 80 4.67 8.45 2.20
CA LYS A 80 4.62 9.77 2.85
C LYS A 80 4.56 10.92 1.87
N ILE A 81 5.22 10.81 0.72
CA ILE A 81 5.23 11.88 -0.27
C ILE A 81 4.11 11.77 -1.30
N ALA A 82 3.37 10.67 -1.29
CA ALA A 82 2.31 10.44 -2.27
C ALA A 82 1.01 11.08 -1.82
N ASP A 83 0.49 12.00 -2.63
CA ASP A 83 -0.76 12.69 -2.33
C ASP A 83 -1.97 11.75 -2.33
N GLU A 84 -1.91 10.66 -3.13
CA GLU A 84 -3.00 9.72 -3.25
C GLU A 84 -3.15 8.77 -2.06
N ILE A 85 -2.14 8.67 -1.20
CA ILE A 85 -2.15 7.75 -0.06
C ILE A 85 -2.61 8.47 1.21
N MET A 86 -3.67 7.96 1.82
CA MET A 86 -4.21 8.51 3.07
C MET A 86 -3.51 7.95 4.30
N ARG A 87 -3.32 6.64 4.30
CA ARG A 87 -2.70 5.91 5.41
C ARG A 87 -2.02 4.66 4.93
N TYR A 88 -1.10 4.16 5.73
CA TYR A 88 -0.45 2.88 5.47
C TYR A 88 -0.02 2.23 6.77
N LEU A 89 0.12 0.90 6.74
CA LEU A 89 0.65 0.12 7.85
C LEU A 89 1.56 -0.94 7.25
N ILE A 90 2.80 -1.01 7.72
CA ILE A 90 3.77 -2.01 7.28
C ILE A 90 4.12 -2.86 8.49
N THR A 91 3.86 -4.16 8.40
CA THR A 91 4.07 -5.10 9.49
C THR A 91 5.02 -6.20 9.04
N ARG A 92 6.01 -6.51 9.86
CA ARG A 92 6.86 -7.67 9.61
C ARG A 92 6.10 -8.92 10.04
N VAL A 93 6.08 -9.91 9.15
CA VAL A 93 5.43 -11.19 9.43
C VAL A 93 6.46 -12.12 10.07
N GLU A 94 6.18 -12.53 11.28
CA GLU A 94 6.99 -13.51 11.99
C GLU A 94 6.55 -14.92 11.60
N GLU A 95 7.51 -15.79 11.36
CA GLU A 95 7.22 -17.19 11.02
C GLU A 95 7.70 -18.12 12.12
#